data_9b8b49f36b9aa454562be6432b9d8c74
#
_entry.id   9b8b49f36b9aa454562be6432b9d8c74
#
_cell.length_a   1.000
_cell.length_b   1.000
_cell.length_c   1.000
_cell.angle_alpha   90.00
_cell.angle_beta   90.00
_cell.angle_gamma   90.00
#
_symmetry.space_group_name_H-M   'P 1'
#
loop_
_entity.id
_entity.type
_entity.pdbx_description
1 polymer ?
#
loop_
_entity_poly.entity_id
_entity_poly.type
_entity_poly.pdbx_seq_one_letter_code
_entity_poly.pdbx_strand_id
1 'polypeptide(L)'
;MNKVTSNPQGPSSVEPHPKMPMTPKRVLQIYSDILTDYEQTEVLNKTVYFIGSKADKIEASLLNDHNFGYDDENGDYQIVMKDHIDYRYEVISLLGQGSFGQVIQCYDHKKKEKCAIKIIRNKKKFHDQALVEVRVLEALKENDPKDDKNIIRIIDHFNFRNHICITFELLSINMYDMIKDNNFEGLPMDVVRQFAVQLLQGLKYMRQLRIIH
;
A
#
# COMPACT_ATOMS: atom_id res chain seq x y z
N MET A 1 -52.04 -8.29 -41.37
CA MET A 1 -51.58 -9.25 -40.33
C MET A 1 -50.13 -9.59 -40.64
N ASN A 2 -49.18 -8.85 -40.09
CA ASN A 2 -47.75 -9.19 -40.19
C ASN A 2 -47.23 -9.45 -38.80
N LYS A 3 -46.90 -10.73 -38.52
CA LYS A 3 -46.25 -11.19 -37.29
C LYS A 3 -44.79 -10.76 -37.33
N VAL A 4 -44.39 -9.88 -36.38
CA VAL A 4 -43.01 -9.58 -36.06
C VAL A 4 -42.53 -10.67 -35.09
N THR A 5 -41.64 -11.50 -35.56
CA THR A 5 -40.92 -12.48 -34.72
C THR A 5 -39.77 -11.78 -34.06
N SER A 6 -39.87 -11.53 -32.74
CA SER A 6 -38.78 -11.07 -31.88
C SER A 6 -37.87 -12.26 -31.54
N ASN A 7 -36.62 -12.16 -32.00
CA ASN A 7 -35.54 -13.08 -31.58
C ASN A 7 -35.15 -12.74 -30.11
N PRO A 8 -35.12 -13.68 -29.18
CA PRO A 8 -34.57 -13.44 -27.88
C PRO A 8 -33.03 -13.51 -27.96
N GLN A 9 -32.38 -12.37 -27.78
CA GLN A 9 -30.95 -12.34 -27.53
C GLN A 9 -30.71 -13.10 -26.22
N GLY A 10 -29.97 -14.20 -26.29
CA GLY A 10 -29.51 -14.98 -25.13
C GLY A 10 -28.59 -14.14 -24.23
N PRO A 11 -28.45 -14.50 -22.96
CA PRO A 11 -27.64 -13.76 -22.03
C PRO A 11 -26.17 -13.78 -22.48
N SER A 12 -25.57 -12.58 -22.58
CA SER A 12 -24.13 -12.45 -22.76
C SER A 12 -23.43 -13.19 -21.64
N SER A 13 -22.71 -14.24 -21.98
CA SER A 13 -21.85 -14.98 -21.08
C SER A 13 -20.76 -14.04 -20.59
N VAL A 14 -20.93 -13.45 -19.41
CA VAL A 14 -19.87 -12.78 -18.68
C VAL A 14 -18.87 -13.86 -18.35
N GLU A 15 -17.72 -13.87 -19.03
CA GLU A 15 -16.64 -14.80 -18.69
C GLU A 15 -16.29 -14.60 -17.20
N PRO A 16 -16.25 -15.68 -16.43
CA PRO A 16 -15.94 -15.55 -14.99
C PRO A 16 -14.53 -14.97 -14.87
N HIS A 17 -14.38 -13.87 -14.12
CA HIS A 17 -13.08 -13.28 -13.83
C HIS A 17 -12.11 -14.37 -13.36
N PRO A 18 -10.94 -14.48 -13.99
CA PRO A 18 -10.00 -15.55 -13.68
C PRO A 18 -9.60 -15.50 -12.20
N LYS A 19 -9.55 -16.68 -11.58
CA LYS A 19 -9.24 -16.81 -10.15
C LYS A 19 -7.80 -16.35 -9.87
N MET A 20 -7.63 -15.45 -8.94
CA MET A 20 -6.33 -15.08 -8.37
C MET A 20 -5.97 -16.02 -7.20
N PRO A 21 -4.69 -16.30 -6.92
CA PRO A 21 -3.51 -15.76 -7.63
C PRO A 21 -3.24 -16.42 -8.98
N MET A 22 -2.53 -15.72 -9.87
CA MET A 22 -2.13 -16.22 -11.18
C MET A 22 -0.61 -16.28 -11.34
N THR A 23 -0.17 -17.22 -12.18
CA THR A 23 1.22 -17.27 -12.63
C THR A 23 1.48 -16.23 -13.71
N PRO A 24 2.75 -15.77 -13.90
CA PRO A 24 3.12 -14.81 -14.94
C PRO A 24 2.64 -15.23 -16.34
N LYS A 25 2.84 -16.50 -16.71
CA LYS A 25 2.41 -17.03 -17.99
C LYS A 25 0.90 -16.84 -18.23
N ARG A 26 0.09 -17.10 -17.21
CA ARG A 26 -1.37 -16.96 -17.32
C ARG A 26 -1.78 -15.48 -17.38
N VAL A 27 -1.09 -14.62 -16.64
CA VAL A 27 -1.30 -13.16 -16.68
C VAL A 27 -1.01 -12.61 -18.07
N LEU A 28 0.14 -12.94 -18.67
CA LEU A 28 0.49 -12.49 -20.00
C LEU A 28 -0.47 -13.01 -21.09
N GLN A 29 -1.04 -14.20 -20.93
CA GLN A 29 -2.05 -14.71 -21.84
C GLN A 29 -3.38 -13.94 -21.81
N ILE A 30 -3.76 -13.41 -20.66
CA ILE A 30 -5.09 -12.79 -20.45
C ILE A 30 -5.04 -11.28 -20.44
N TYR A 31 -3.95 -10.67 -19.94
CA TYR A 31 -3.86 -9.26 -19.61
C TYR A 31 -2.70 -8.54 -20.34
N SER A 32 -2.09 -9.15 -21.37
CA SER A 32 -1.02 -8.49 -22.13
C SER A 32 -1.40 -7.10 -22.61
N ASP A 33 -2.65 -6.92 -23.05
CA ASP A 33 -3.15 -5.65 -23.59
C ASP A 33 -3.40 -4.57 -22.51
N ILE A 34 -3.36 -4.97 -21.23
CA ILE A 34 -3.57 -4.09 -20.09
C ILE A 34 -2.26 -3.73 -19.40
N LEU A 35 -1.27 -4.63 -19.49
CA LEU A 35 0.06 -4.41 -18.93
C LEU A 35 0.88 -3.54 -19.86
N THR A 36 1.60 -2.55 -19.30
CA THR A 36 2.62 -1.82 -20.05
C THR A 36 3.76 -2.74 -20.47
N ASP A 37 4.55 -2.34 -21.45
CA ASP A 37 5.71 -3.14 -21.92
C ASP A 37 6.69 -3.45 -20.76
N TYR A 38 6.88 -2.48 -19.87
CA TYR A 38 7.68 -2.67 -18.65
C TYR A 38 7.06 -3.73 -17.73
N GLU A 39 5.78 -3.65 -17.47
CA GLU A 39 5.05 -4.58 -16.60
C GLU A 39 5.03 -6.01 -17.15
N GLN A 40 5.01 -6.19 -18.48
CA GLN A 40 5.10 -7.52 -19.10
C GLN A 40 6.42 -8.22 -18.78
N THR A 41 7.49 -7.46 -18.61
CA THR A 41 8.79 -8.00 -18.18
C THR A 41 8.90 -8.12 -16.66
N GLU A 42 8.39 -7.14 -15.93
CA GLU A 42 8.41 -7.10 -14.47
C GLU A 42 7.63 -8.27 -13.84
N VAL A 43 6.50 -8.63 -14.42
CA VAL A 43 5.59 -9.67 -13.90
C VAL A 43 6.19 -11.09 -13.94
N LEU A 44 7.22 -11.33 -14.75
CA LEU A 44 7.76 -12.69 -14.98
C LEU A 44 8.21 -13.41 -13.71
N ASN A 45 8.62 -12.68 -12.70
CA ASN A 45 9.10 -13.21 -11.42
C ASN A 45 8.11 -12.98 -10.26
N LYS A 46 6.83 -12.71 -10.56
CA LYS A 46 5.82 -12.35 -9.57
C LYS A 46 4.70 -13.38 -9.47
N THR A 47 4.15 -13.55 -8.28
CA THR A 47 2.83 -14.18 -8.11
C THR A 47 1.80 -13.06 -8.10
N VAL A 48 0.85 -13.10 -9.03
CA VAL A 48 -0.08 -11.98 -9.26
C VAL A 48 -1.39 -12.22 -8.54
N TYR A 49 -1.72 -11.30 -7.64
CA TYR A 49 -2.99 -11.24 -6.91
C TYR A 49 -3.91 -10.13 -7.41
N PHE A 50 -3.32 -9.10 -8.03
CA PHE A 50 -4.06 -7.96 -8.57
C PHE A 50 -3.29 -7.27 -9.69
N ILE A 51 -4.02 -6.75 -10.69
CA ILE A 51 -3.49 -5.98 -11.81
C ILE A 51 -4.35 -4.74 -11.96
N GLY A 52 -3.83 -3.56 -11.82
CA GLY A 52 -4.58 -2.31 -11.95
C GLY A 52 -5.18 -2.08 -13.35
N SER A 53 -6.13 -2.92 -13.76
CA SER A 53 -6.71 -2.90 -15.11
C SER A 53 -7.55 -1.66 -15.44
N LYS A 54 -7.90 -0.87 -14.41
CA LYS A 54 -8.67 0.38 -14.53
C LYS A 54 -7.84 1.61 -14.16
N ALA A 55 -6.53 1.44 -14.00
CA ALA A 55 -5.61 2.50 -13.66
C ALA A 55 -5.13 3.21 -14.94
N ASP A 56 -4.84 4.48 -14.82
CA ASP A 56 -4.13 5.26 -15.84
C ASP A 56 -2.62 5.04 -15.63
N LYS A 57 -2.11 3.93 -16.17
CA LYS A 57 -0.77 3.42 -15.90
C LYS A 57 0.32 4.33 -16.43
N ILE A 58 1.42 4.39 -15.72
CA ILE A 58 2.63 5.08 -16.18
C ILE A 58 3.31 4.24 -17.23
N GLU A 59 3.49 4.80 -18.43
CA GLU A 59 4.31 4.19 -19.48
C GLU A 59 5.79 4.45 -19.20
N ALA A 60 6.48 3.41 -18.74
CA ALA A 60 7.90 3.50 -18.44
C ALA A 60 8.73 3.72 -19.69
N SER A 61 9.74 4.60 -19.62
CA SER A 61 10.66 4.88 -20.71
C SER A 61 12.10 4.86 -20.24
N LEU A 62 12.97 4.14 -20.97
CA LEU A 62 14.41 4.12 -20.72
C LEU A 62 15.07 5.49 -20.93
N LEU A 63 14.40 6.42 -21.61
CA LEU A 63 14.87 7.80 -21.84
C LEU A 63 14.53 8.74 -20.68
N ASN A 64 13.77 8.29 -19.69
CA ASN A 64 13.39 9.11 -18.55
C ASN A 64 14.32 8.83 -17.36
N ASP A 65 15.05 9.87 -16.93
CA ASP A 65 16.03 9.79 -15.85
C ASP A 65 15.42 9.63 -14.46
N HIS A 66 14.12 9.89 -14.33
CA HIS A 66 13.38 9.76 -13.07
C HIS A 66 12.83 8.34 -12.89
N ASN A 67 13.71 7.36 -12.68
CA ASN A 67 13.32 5.96 -12.45
C ASN A 67 12.37 5.42 -13.54
N PHE A 68 12.76 5.58 -14.80
CA PHE A 68 11.95 5.23 -15.98
C PHE A 68 10.61 5.99 -16.10
N GLY A 69 10.41 7.06 -15.35
CA GLY A 69 9.17 7.83 -15.27
C GLY A 69 8.28 7.48 -14.08
N TYR A 70 8.70 6.56 -13.23
CA TYR A 70 7.94 6.21 -12.02
C TYR A 70 8.13 7.19 -10.86
N ASP A 71 9.17 8.05 -10.91
CA ASP A 71 9.46 9.01 -9.85
C ASP A 71 9.22 10.45 -10.32
N ASP A 72 8.93 11.33 -9.36
CA ASP A 72 8.97 12.77 -9.55
C ASP A 72 10.39 13.33 -9.40
N GLU A 73 10.56 14.63 -9.55
CA GLU A 73 11.85 15.35 -9.42
C GLU A 73 12.49 15.17 -8.02
N ASN A 74 11.70 14.90 -7.01
CA ASN A 74 12.16 14.68 -5.64
C ASN A 74 12.60 13.23 -5.40
N GLY A 75 12.25 12.32 -6.31
CA GLY A 75 12.42 10.88 -6.18
C GLY A 75 11.28 10.22 -5.39
N ASP A 76 10.12 10.86 -5.27
CA ASP A 76 8.92 10.25 -4.75
C ASP A 76 8.22 9.44 -5.86
N TYR A 77 7.73 8.27 -5.52
CA TYR A 77 6.97 7.42 -6.44
C TYR A 77 5.69 8.10 -6.90
N GLN A 78 5.43 8.14 -8.19
CA GLN A 78 4.19 8.70 -8.74
C GLN A 78 3.01 7.76 -8.48
N ILE A 79 2.17 8.13 -7.52
CA ILE A 79 1.03 7.32 -7.10
C ILE A 79 -0.08 7.37 -8.15
N VAL A 80 -0.46 6.21 -8.67
CA VAL A 80 -1.60 6.05 -9.58
C VAL A 80 -2.73 5.33 -8.83
N MET A 81 -3.89 5.98 -8.75
CA MET A 81 -5.07 5.40 -8.10
C MET A 81 -5.56 4.17 -8.87
N LYS A 82 -5.97 3.14 -8.13
CA LYS A 82 -6.45 1.84 -8.67
C LYS A 82 -5.37 1.02 -9.38
N ASP A 83 -4.11 1.50 -9.41
CA ASP A 83 -3.00 0.69 -9.88
C ASP A 83 -2.51 -0.27 -8.78
N HIS A 84 -1.62 -1.16 -9.16
CA HIS A 84 -1.03 -2.13 -8.23
C HIS A 84 0.31 -1.65 -7.67
N ILE A 85 0.59 -2.06 -6.44
CA ILE A 85 1.93 -2.13 -5.88
C ILE A 85 2.29 -3.61 -5.75
N ASP A 86 3.41 -4.01 -6.36
CA ASP A 86 3.94 -5.38 -6.35
C ASP A 86 2.93 -6.47 -6.76
N TYR A 87 2.01 -6.14 -7.71
CA TYR A 87 0.99 -7.09 -8.22
C TYR A 87 0.13 -7.74 -7.12
N ARG A 88 0.05 -7.11 -5.97
CA ARG A 88 -0.64 -7.60 -4.79
C ARG A 88 -1.56 -6.56 -4.15
N TYR A 89 -1.11 -5.34 -4.05
CA TYR A 89 -1.82 -4.28 -3.34
C TYR A 89 -2.46 -3.31 -4.33
N GLU A 90 -3.75 -3.05 -4.18
CA GLU A 90 -4.49 -2.03 -4.95
C GLU A 90 -4.40 -0.69 -4.25
N VAL A 91 -4.01 0.35 -4.94
CA VAL A 91 -3.94 1.72 -4.43
C VAL A 91 -5.34 2.31 -4.29
N ILE A 92 -5.72 2.69 -3.06
CA ILE A 92 -7.04 3.28 -2.77
C ILE A 92 -6.96 4.79 -2.61
N SER A 93 -6.02 5.29 -1.79
CA SER A 93 -5.86 6.73 -1.53
C SER A 93 -4.50 7.07 -0.97
N LEU A 94 -4.08 8.32 -1.14
CA LEU A 94 -2.93 8.88 -0.44
C LEU A 94 -3.37 9.25 0.99
N LEU A 95 -2.64 8.75 2.00
CA LEU A 95 -2.87 9.07 3.41
C LEU A 95 -2.01 10.24 3.90
N GLY A 96 -0.82 10.39 3.33
CA GLY A 96 0.08 11.47 3.68
C GLY A 96 1.38 11.45 2.89
N GLN A 97 2.06 12.60 2.86
CA GLN A 97 3.36 12.79 2.23
C GLN A 97 4.27 13.54 3.17
N GLY A 98 5.52 13.12 3.27
CA GLY A 98 6.51 13.73 4.16
C GLY A 98 7.90 13.77 3.53
N SER A 99 8.88 14.16 4.33
CA SER A 99 10.28 14.28 3.89
C SER A 99 10.92 12.95 3.48
N PHE A 100 10.42 11.83 3.98
CA PHE A 100 10.97 10.48 3.75
C PHE A 100 10.25 9.70 2.65
N GLY A 101 9.15 10.22 2.12
CA GLY A 101 8.30 9.58 1.11
C GLY A 101 6.81 9.73 1.41
N GLN A 102 6.03 8.78 0.95
CA GLN A 102 4.57 8.84 0.94
C GLN A 102 3.97 7.65 1.68
N VAL A 103 2.77 7.82 2.23
CA VAL A 103 1.97 6.73 2.81
C VAL A 103 0.66 6.64 2.07
N ILE A 104 0.32 5.46 1.59
CA ILE A 104 -0.91 5.18 0.85
C ILE A 104 -1.76 4.14 1.57
N GLN A 105 -3.07 4.25 1.44
CA GLN A 105 -4.00 3.19 1.77
C GLN A 105 -4.11 2.23 0.60
N CYS A 106 -3.97 0.94 0.89
CA CYS A 106 -4.11 -0.11 -0.10
C CYS A 106 -5.09 -1.20 0.36
N TYR A 107 -5.56 -1.98 -0.61
CA TYR A 107 -6.22 -3.26 -0.34
C TYR A 107 -5.27 -4.41 -0.72
N ASP A 108 -4.94 -5.26 0.25
CA ASP A 108 -4.12 -6.46 0.03
C ASP A 108 -4.98 -7.58 -0.55
N HIS A 109 -4.87 -7.83 -1.84
CA HIS A 109 -5.64 -8.88 -2.53
C HIS A 109 -5.24 -10.30 -2.14
N LYS A 110 -4.06 -10.48 -1.50
CA LYS A 110 -3.64 -11.78 -0.95
C LYS A 110 -4.32 -12.05 0.40
N LYS A 111 -4.30 -11.08 1.31
CA LYS A 111 -4.87 -11.22 2.65
C LYS A 111 -6.33 -10.84 2.75
N LYS A 112 -6.87 -10.13 1.73
CA LYS A 112 -8.27 -9.63 1.68
C LYS A 112 -8.58 -8.61 2.77
N GLU A 113 -7.63 -7.74 3.08
CA GLU A 113 -7.75 -6.70 4.09
C GLU A 113 -7.15 -5.37 3.61
N LYS A 114 -7.55 -4.27 4.23
CA LYS A 114 -6.93 -2.96 4.00
C LYS A 114 -5.66 -2.85 4.82
N CYS A 115 -4.66 -2.16 4.25
CA CYS A 115 -3.39 -1.86 4.90
C CYS A 115 -2.89 -0.47 4.51
N ALA A 116 -1.87 0.01 5.22
CA ALA A 116 -1.11 1.19 4.83
C ALA A 116 0.26 0.75 4.29
N ILE A 117 0.72 1.41 3.22
CA ILE A 117 2.06 1.19 2.66
C ILE A 117 2.81 2.50 2.67
N LYS A 118 3.95 2.54 3.36
CA LYS A 118 4.92 3.62 3.30
C LYS A 118 5.88 3.34 2.16
N ILE A 119 5.89 4.20 1.15
CA ILE A 119 6.80 4.13 -0.01
C ILE A 119 7.92 5.13 0.24
N ILE A 120 9.13 4.62 0.41
CA ILE A 120 10.30 5.43 0.73
C ILE A 120 10.81 6.11 -0.54
N ARG A 121 11.16 7.39 -0.43
CA ARG A 121 11.75 8.19 -1.50
C ARG A 121 13.00 7.52 -2.07
N ASN A 122 13.11 7.45 -3.40
CA ASN A 122 14.20 6.79 -4.11
C ASN A 122 15.49 7.61 -4.08
N LYS A 123 16.09 7.72 -2.90
CA LYS A 123 17.42 8.29 -2.68
C LYS A 123 18.17 7.44 -1.66
N LYS A 124 19.44 7.16 -1.91
CA LYS A 124 20.28 6.29 -1.09
C LYS A 124 20.17 6.59 0.41
N LYS A 125 20.25 7.87 0.79
CA LYS A 125 20.13 8.31 2.19
C LYS A 125 18.86 7.78 2.86
N PHE A 126 17.72 7.83 2.16
CA PHE A 126 16.43 7.40 2.73
C PHE A 126 16.28 5.88 2.72
N HIS A 127 16.90 5.19 1.75
CA HIS A 127 16.94 3.73 1.73
C HIS A 127 17.73 3.19 2.93
N ASP A 128 18.93 3.72 3.21
CA ASP A 128 19.73 3.32 4.37
C ASP A 128 18.96 3.53 5.69
N GLN A 129 18.26 4.65 5.80
CA GLN A 129 17.42 4.98 6.94
C GLN A 129 16.21 4.05 7.09
N ALA A 130 15.54 3.72 5.99
CA ALA A 130 14.39 2.82 5.99
C ALA A 130 14.76 1.40 6.39
N LEU A 131 15.95 0.91 6.00
CA LEU A 131 16.43 -0.40 6.45
C LEU A 131 16.69 -0.45 7.97
N VAL A 132 17.11 0.66 8.57
CA VAL A 132 17.23 0.77 10.04
C VAL A 132 15.82 0.78 10.67
N GLU A 133 14.89 1.56 10.10
CA GLU A 133 13.50 1.62 10.57
C GLU A 133 12.84 0.23 10.54
N VAL A 134 13.00 -0.53 9.45
CA VAL A 134 12.47 -1.90 9.33
C VAL A 134 13.01 -2.79 10.46
N ARG A 135 14.32 -2.79 10.70
CA ARG A 135 14.93 -3.61 11.78
C ARG A 135 14.37 -3.26 13.15
N VAL A 136 14.18 -1.97 13.42
CA VAL A 136 13.58 -1.50 14.68
C VAL A 136 12.13 -1.98 14.81
N LEU A 137 11.33 -1.83 13.75
CA LEU A 137 9.93 -2.25 13.74
C LEU A 137 9.79 -3.78 13.89
N GLU A 138 10.66 -4.56 13.24
CA GLU A 138 10.70 -6.01 13.39
C GLU A 138 11.05 -6.42 14.82
N ALA A 139 12.08 -5.80 15.42
CA ALA A 139 12.45 -6.06 16.80
C ALA A 139 11.32 -5.71 17.78
N LEU A 140 10.61 -4.62 17.56
CA LEU A 140 9.42 -4.25 18.34
C LEU A 140 8.31 -5.31 18.19
N LYS A 141 8.04 -5.77 17.00
CA LYS A 141 7.03 -6.79 16.73
C LYS A 141 7.36 -8.15 17.36
N GLU A 142 8.62 -8.60 17.23
CA GLU A 142 9.07 -9.90 17.75
C GLU A 142 8.97 -9.97 19.27
N ASN A 143 9.26 -8.87 19.97
CA ASN A 143 9.20 -8.79 21.41
C ASN A 143 7.79 -8.49 21.96
N ASP A 144 6.80 -8.27 21.09
CA ASP A 144 5.39 -8.07 21.43
C ASP A 144 4.46 -9.05 20.67
N PRO A 145 4.52 -10.37 20.98
CA PRO A 145 3.70 -11.36 20.27
C PRO A 145 2.20 -11.21 20.53
N LYS A 146 1.82 -10.51 21.62
CA LYS A 146 0.41 -10.30 22.00
C LYS A 146 -0.19 -9.03 21.41
N ASP A 147 0.64 -8.17 20.82
CA ASP A 147 0.20 -6.87 20.26
C ASP A 147 -0.51 -5.99 21.31
N ASP A 148 0.08 -5.89 22.50
CA ASP A 148 -0.49 -5.16 23.64
C ASP A 148 0.33 -3.95 24.10
N LYS A 149 1.36 -3.55 23.35
CA LYS A 149 2.27 -2.47 23.70
C LYS A 149 1.96 -1.13 23.06
N ASN A 150 0.87 -1.04 22.30
CA ASN A 150 0.41 0.18 21.61
C ASN A 150 1.47 0.78 20.65
N ILE A 151 2.15 -0.06 19.91
CA ILE A 151 3.10 0.31 18.86
C ILE A 151 2.55 -0.16 17.52
N ILE A 152 2.65 0.69 16.49
CA ILE A 152 2.22 0.32 15.13
C ILE A 152 2.93 -0.94 14.66
N ARG A 153 2.15 -1.86 14.07
CA ARG A 153 2.67 -3.17 13.68
C ARG A 153 3.09 -3.19 12.22
N ILE A 154 4.38 -3.49 12.00
CA ILE A 154 4.87 -3.82 10.66
C ILE A 154 4.29 -5.19 10.23
N ILE A 155 3.73 -5.24 9.00
CA ILE A 155 3.20 -6.46 8.42
C ILE A 155 4.26 -7.14 7.56
N ASP A 156 4.86 -6.38 6.63
CA ASP A 156 5.80 -6.86 5.62
C ASP A 156 6.66 -5.69 5.10
N HIS A 157 7.76 -5.99 4.43
CA HIS A 157 8.51 -5.01 3.66
C HIS A 157 9.08 -5.66 2.39
N PHE A 158 9.21 -4.88 1.32
CA PHE A 158 9.68 -5.36 0.02
C PHE A 158 10.22 -4.20 -0.83
N ASN A 159 10.90 -4.54 -1.93
CA ASN A 159 11.31 -3.56 -2.93
C ASN A 159 10.36 -3.61 -4.14
N PHE A 160 9.93 -2.44 -4.59
CA PHE A 160 9.14 -2.28 -5.78
C PHE A 160 9.59 -1.04 -6.56
N ARG A 161 9.97 -1.21 -7.83
CA ARG A 161 10.41 -0.14 -8.73
C ARG A 161 11.42 0.82 -8.07
N ASN A 162 12.49 0.27 -7.48
CA ASN A 162 13.54 0.98 -6.75
C ASN A 162 13.11 1.70 -5.45
N HIS A 163 11.91 1.45 -4.94
CA HIS A 163 11.46 1.95 -3.64
C HIS A 163 11.42 0.84 -2.61
N ILE A 164 11.84 1.16 -1.38
CA ILE A 164 11.53 0.33 -0.22
C ILE A 164 10.10 0.63 0.20
N CYS A 165 9.26 -0.40 0.22
CA CYS A 165 7.87 -0.34 0.64
C CYS A 165 7.73 -1.05 1.98
N ILE A 166 7.13 -0.39 2.98
CA ILE A 166 6.89 -0.96 4.30
C ILE A 166 5.38 -1.00 4.52
N THR A 167 4.85 -2.20 4.77
CA THR A 167 3.41 -2.41 4.97
C THR A 167 3.08 -2.43 6.46
N PHE A 168 2.06 -1.68 6.83
CA PHE A 168 1.54 -1.55 8.19
C PHE A 168 0.07 -1.92 8.26
N GLU A 169 -0.42 -2.16 9.46
CA GLU A 169 -1.84 -2.11 9.75
C GLU A 169 -2.42 -0.73 9.38
N LEU A 170 -3.66 -0.70 8.92
CA LEU A 170 -4.34 0.55 8.62
C LEU A 170 -4.93 1.12 9.93
N LEU A 171 -4.35 2.22 10.39
CA LEU A 171 -4.88 2.97 11.53
C LEU A 171 -6.03 3.90 11.08
N SER A 172 -6.81 4.36 12.05
CA SER A 172 -7.85 5.36 11.86
C SER A 172 -7.24 6.77 11.78
N ILE A 173 -8.02 7.78 12.10
CA ILE A 173 -7.59 9.18 12.09
C ILE A 173 -6.54 9.45 13.18
N ASN A 174 -5.64 10.40 12.95
CA ASN A 174 -4.69 10.84 13.95
C ASN A 174 -5.37 11.77 14.98
N MET A 175 -4.66 12.06 16.08
CA MET A 175 -5.20 12.88 17.16
C MET A 175 -5.48 14.34 16.74
N TYR A 176 -4.71 14.88 15.80
CA TYR A 176 -4.94 16.23 15.30
C TYR A 176 -6.26 16.31 14.51
N ASP A 177 -6.48 15.38 13.59
CA ASP A 177 -7.72 15.32 12.82
C ASP A 177 -8.92 15.06 13.73
N MET A 178 -8.77 14.20 14.76
CA MET A 178 -9.81 13.98 15.76
C MET A 178 -10.19 15.27 16.50
N ILE A 179 -9.21 16.07 16.91
CA ILE A 179 -9.47 17.35 17.61
C ILE A 179 -10.07 18.36 16.63
N LYS A 180 -9.62 18.39 15.39
CA LYS A 180 -10.14 19.24 14.33
C LYS A 180 -11.60 18.92 14.00
N ASP A 181 -11.94 17.65 13.85
CA ASP A 181 -13.31 17.18 13.57
C ASP A 181 -14.27 17.51 14.73
N ASN A 182 -13.73 17.63 15.95
CA ASN A 182 -14.45 18.10 17.14
C ASN A 182 -14.38 19.63 17.30
N ASN A 183 -14.14 20.39 16.24
CA ASN A 183 -14.08 21.86 16.23
C ASN A 183 -13.14 22.46 17.30
N PHE A 184 -12.11 21.73 17.71
CA PHE A 184 -11.17 22.12 18.79
C PHE A 184 -11.83 22.35 20.16
N GLU A 185 -13.00 21.79 20.41
CA GLU A 185 -13.69 21.89 21.71
C GLU A 185 -13.00 21.08 22.83
N GLY A 186 -11.97 20.29 22.45
CA GLY A 186 -11.25 19.42 23.36
C GLY A 186 -11.90 18.03 23.49
N LEU A 187 -11.32 17.19 24.32
CA LEU A 187 -11.76 15.82 24.57
C LEU A 187 -12.11 15.62 26.05
N PRO A 188 -13.05 14.71 26.36
CA PRO A 188 -13.32 14.34 27.75
C PRO A 188 -12.05 13.88 28.48
N MET A 189 -11.89 14.22 29.74
CA MET A 189 -10.66 13.97 30.50
C MET A 189 -10.32 12.47 30.64
N ASP A 190 -11.30 11.61 30.67
CA ASP A 190 -11.13 10.15 30.67
C ASP A 190 -10.54 9.64 29.37
N VAL A 191 -10.94 10.18 28.22
CA VAL A 191 -10.36 9.87 26.90
C VAL A 191 -8.90 10.35 26.82
N VAL A 192 -8.62 11.58 27.26
CA VAL A 192 -7.25 12.11 27.34
C VAL A 192 -6.35 11.23 28.22
N ARG A 193 -6.89 10.77 29.36
CA ARG A 193 -6.16 9.86 30.25
C ARG A 193 -5.88 8.52 29.59
N GLN A 194 -6.83 7.94 28.86
CA GLN A 194 -6.62 6.70 28.13
C GLN A 194 -5.51 6.83 27.09
N PHE A 195 -5.51 7.89 26.28
CA PHE A 195 -4.44 8.16 25.31
C PHE A 195 -3.08 8.31 25.99
N ALA A 196 -3.03 9.08 27.10
CA ALA A 196 -1.78 9.28 27.85
C ALA A 196 -1.23 7.94 28.39
N VAL A 197 -2.09 7.06 28.93
CA VAL A 197 -1.69 5.75 29.41
C VAL A 197 -1.14 4.89 28.28
N GLN A 198 -1.83 4.79 27.16
CA GLN A 198 -1.39 4.00 26.00
C GLN A 198 -0.05 4.53 25.44
N LEU A 199 0.10 5.84 25.30
CA LEU A 199 1.35 6.46 24.85
C LEU A 199 2.50 6.15 25.79
N LEU A 200 2.30 6.29 27.10
CA LEU A 200 3.31 5.99 28.11
C LEU A 200 3.68 4.50 28.16
N GLN A 201 2.73 3.61 27.90
CA GLN A 201 2.99 2.17 27.77
C GLN A 201 3.89 1.87 26.57
N GLY A 202 3.59 2.45 25.40
CA GLY A 202 4.42 2.33 24.20
C GLY A 202 5.84 2.86 24.42
N LEU A 203 5.97 4.06 25.00
CA LEU A 203 7.27 4.67 25.31
C LEU A 203 8.07 3.83 26.34
N LYS A 204 7.41 3.32 27.37
CA LYS A 204 8.03 2.41 28.36
C LYS A 204 8.56 1.15 27.67
N TYR A 205 7.78 0.56 26.79
CA TYR A 205 8.16 -0.63 26.05
C TYR A 205 9.38 -0.38 25.15
N MET A 206 9.38 0.69 24.34
CA MET A 206 10.53 1.07 23.50
C MET A 206 11.78 1.27 24.36
N ARG A 207 11.67 1.95 25.51
CA ARG A 207 12.80 2.12 26.44
C ARG A 207 13.36 0.82 26.98
N GLN A 208 12.51 -0.19 27.26
CA GLN A 208 12.96 -1.52 27.68
C GLN A 208 13.84 -2.20 26.63
N LEU A 209 13.53 -1.95 25.35
CA LEU A 209 14.33 -2.44 24.21
C LEU A 209 15.48 -1.48 23.84
N ARG A 210 15.74 -0.44 24.63
CA ARG A 210 16.76 0.60 24.38
C ARG A 210 16.55 1.35 23.06
N ILE A 211 15.29 1.49 22.64
CA ILE A 211 14.88 2.27 21.48
C ILE A 211 14.37 3.62 21.96
N ILE A 212 14.86 4.70 21.33
CA ILE A 212 14.44 6.09 21.58
C ILE A 212 13.76 6.59 20.29
N HIS A 213 12.56 7.13 20.45
CA HIS A 213 11.81 7.75 19.36
C HIS A 213 12.24 9.21 19.21
#